data_a48e259dbfeca5f4e264f7c6ecf2c3db
#
_entry.id   a48e259dbfeca5f4e264f7c6ecf2c3db
#
_cell.length_a   1.000
_cell.length_b   1.000
_cell.length_c   1.000
_cell.angle_alpha   90.00
_cell.angle_beta   90.00
_cell.angle_gamma   90.00
#
_symmetry.space_group_name_H-M   'P 1'
#
loop_
_entity.id
_entity.type
_entity.pdbx_description
1 polymer ?
#
loop_
_entity_poly.entity_id
_entity_poly.type
_entity_poly.pdbx_seq_one_letter_code
_entity_poly.pdbx_strand_id
1 'polypeptide(L)'
;MTVQDTVSAPTSAGLQETLFVLDPADAAAIQTAARTITADANENPDEFCRQALAASFALPASLRSAVLNFSDVGSDTGIMVVRGLYVDDDLIDTPLDNKGGFGARTVFAREMAIIAQLLGTMVAYEAEGNGHLIQDMVPNPKLATTQQSQGSKVELEAHTEQCFSAFKPDYVILGALRGDPGALTYAFSGRKITSQFSEAEIAKLRQPLWATMIDDSFRPYIPNPEAVRGPYPILSGPIDDPYVLIDQDLMHGITAEAQELLQKVVKVYIEHRDAHNLQAGDLLMLDNLRAMHGRSMYSPRFD
;
A
#
# COMPACT_ATOMS: atom_id res chain seq x y z
N MET A 1 13.84 -18.01 28.70
CA MET A 1 14.25 -16.61 28.75
C MET A 1 13.51 -15.94 27.61
N THR A 2 12.40 -15.31 27.91
CA THR A 2 11.55 -14.60 26.97
C THR A 2 12.18 -13.24 26.71
N VAL A 3 12.66 -13.03 25.50
CA VAL A 3 13.06 -11.70 25.03
C VAL A 3 11.76 -10.94 24.78
N GLN A 4 11.43 -9.99 25.62
CA GLN A 4 10.45 -8.97 25.34
C GLN A 4 11.11 -7.96 24.41
N ASP A 5 10.80 -8.05 23.13
CA ASP A 5 11.14 -7.00 22.17
C ASP A 5 10.33 -5.74 22.53
N THR A 6 10.99 -4.79 23.14
CA THR A 6 10.47 -3.43 23.28
C THR A 6 10.57 -2.76 21.92
N VAL A 7 9.47 -2.82 21.16
CA VAL A 7 9.29 -1.98 19.99
C VAL A 7 9.37 -0.53 20.47
N SER A 8 10.44 0.18 20.13
CA SER A 8 10.55 1.61 20.37
C SER A 8 9.44 2.33 19.60
N ALA A 9 8.72 3.21 20.28
CA ALA A 9 7.70 4.03 19.64
C ALA A 9 8.31 4.77 18.43
N PRO A 10 7.58 4.85 17.29
CA PRO A 10 8.08 5.49 16.09
C PRO A 10 8.46 6.95 16.39
N THR A 11 9.63 7.36 15.92
CA THR A 11 10.06 8.76 16.02
C THR A 11 9.11 9.62 15.19
N SER A 12 8.49 10.60 15.81
CA SER A 12 7.45 11.46 15.22
C SER A 12 7.91 12.33 14.03
N ALA A 13 9.19 12.35 13.71
CA ALA A 13 9.76 13.16 12.64
C ALA A 13 9.35 12.70 11.23
N GLY A 14 9.36 11.39 10.94
CA GLY A 14 8.97 10.88 9.61
C GLY A 14 7.48 11.02 9.28
N LEU A 15 6.61 11.11 10.29
CA LEU A 15 5.17 11.32 10.11
C LEU A 15 4.84 12.76 9.70
N GLN A 16 5.60 13.76 10.14
CA GLN A 16 5.31 15.18 9.84
C GLN A 16 5.55 15.54 8.36
N GLU A 17 6.51 14.92 7.71
CA GLU A 17 6.84 15.23 6.31
C GLU A 17 5.86 14.59 5.30
N THR A 18 5.14 13.57 5.71
CA THR A 18 4.24 12.78 4.85
C THR A 18 2.76 12.95 5.18
N LEU A 19 2.42 13.73 6.21
CA LEU A 19 1.05 13.93 6.66
C LEU A 19 0.51 15.27 6.16
N PHE A 20 -0.49 15.23 5.30
CA PHE A 20 -1.29 16.38 4.88
C PHE A 20 -2.62 16.39 5.67
N VAL A 21 -2.83 17.37 6.50
CA VAL A 21 -4.08 17.52 7.27
C VAL A 21 -4.99 18.50 6.55
N LEU A 22 -6.19 18.05 6.19
CA LEU A 22 -7.22 18.88 5.58
C LEU A 22 -7.76 19.89 6.59
N ASP A 23 -7.96 21.12 6.16
CA ASP A 23 -8.81 22.02 6.93
C ASP A 23 -10.30 21.67 6.72
N PRO A 24 -11.20 22.08 7.63
CA PRO A 24 -12.62 21.73 7.53
C PRO A 24 -13.33 22.22 6.27
N ALA A 25 -12.89 23.33 5.66
CA ALA A 25 -13.50 23.84 4.45
C ALA A 25 -13.07 23.01 3.23
N ASP A 26 -11.81 22.62 3.15
CA ASP A 26 -11.27 21.74 2.13
C ASP A 26 -11.91 20.34 2.22
N ALA A 27 -12.04 19.79 3.42
CA ALA A 27 -12.73 18.51 3.63
C ALA A 27 -14.19 18.55 3.15
N ALA A 28 -14.93 19.61 3.49
CA ALA A 28 -16.31 19.80 3.03
C ALA A 28 -16.42 19.97 1.50
N ALA A 29 -15.45 20.63 0.87
CA ALA A 29 -15.39 20.77 -0.58
C ALA A 29 -15.16 19.43 -1.27
N ILE A 30 -14.25 18.60 -0.76
CA ILE A 30 -13.97 17.26 -1.27
C ILE A 30 -15.21 16.37 -1.11
N GLN A 31 -15.85 16.38 0.05
CA GLN A 31 -17.08 15.64 0.31
C GLN A 31 -18.20 16.04 -0.66
N THR A 32 -18.35 17.34 -0.92
CA THR A 32 -19.34 17.84 -1.87
C THR A 32 -19.06 17.34 -3.28
N ALA A 33 -17.81 17.37 -3.72
CA ALA A 33 -17.40 16.82 -5.01
C ALA A 33 -17.64 15.30 -5.08
N ALA A 34 -17.32 14.55 -4.02
CA ALA A 34 -17.54 13.12 -3.94
C ALA A 34 -19.02 12.72 -4.09
N ARG A 35 -19.92 13.51 -3.53
CA ARG A 35 -21.39 13.28 -3.65
C ARG A 35 -21.93 13.48 -5.06
N THR A 36 -21.18 14.09 -5.99
CA THR A 36 -21.56 14.17 -7.42
C THR A 36 -21.34 12.89 -8.18
N ILE A 37 -20.53 11.96 -7.65
CA ILE A 37 -20.28 10.66 -8.26
C ILE A 37 -21.47 9.75 -7.92
N THR A 38 -22.15 9.28 -8.96
CA THR A 38 -23.36 8.43 -8.85
C THR A 38 -23.14 7.00 -9.32
N ALA A 39 -22.09 6.77 -10.11
CA ALA A 39 -21.71 5.43 -10.55
C ALA A 39 -21.21 4.58 -9.39
N ASP A 40 -21.50 3.28 -9.41
CA ASP A 40 -20.90 2.31 -8.48
C ASP A 40 -19.52 1.89 -8.99
N ALA A 41 -18.54 1.88 -8.09
CA ALA A 41 -17.14 1.62 -8.44
C ALA A 41 -16.93 0.19 -8.97
N ASN A 42 -17.69 -0.78 -8.49
CA ASN A 42 -17.49 -2.19 -8.80
C ASN A 42 -18.46 -2.70 -9.88
N GLU A 43 -19.65 -2.07 -10.03
CA GLU A 43 -20.63 -2.42 -11.04
C GLU A 43 -20.39 -1.66 -12.37
N ASN A 44 -19.90 -0.41 -12.29
CA ASN A 44 -19.64 0.43 -13.46
C ASN A 44 -18.32 1.21 -13.30
N PRO A 45 -17.16 0.51 -13.25
CA PRO A 45 -15.87 1.10 -12.93
C PRO A 45 -15.43 2.19 -13.91
N ASP A 46 -15.69 2.04 -15.21
CA ASP A 46 -15.31 3.03 -16.21
C ASP A 46 -16.04 4.36 -16.03
N GLU A 47 -17.34 4.32 -15.74
CA GLU A 47 -18.13 5.50 -15.47
C GLU A 47 -17.73 6.13 -14.14
N PHE A 48 -17.50 5.31 -13.13
CA PHE A 48 -17.02 5.76 -11.83
C PHE A 48 -15.68 6.52 -11.98
N CYS A 49 -14.70 5.96 -12.69
CA CYS A 49 -13.42 6.61 -12.94
C CYS A 49 -13.58 7.93 -13.72
N ARG A 50 -14.46 7.98 -14.72
CA ARG A 50 -14.73 9.23 -15.47
C ARG A 50 -15.33 10.31 -14.57
N GLN A 51 -16.27 9.95 -13.70
CA GLN A 51 -16.89 10.89 -12.76
C GLN A 51 -15.88 11.34 -11.69
N ALA A 52 -15.04 10.42 -11.17
CA ALA A 52 -13.97 10.74 -10.22
C ALA A 52 -12.94 11.71 -10.82
N LEU A 53 -12.53 11.48 -12.08
CA LEU A 53 -11.65 12.38 -12.80
C LEU A 53 -12.28 13.77 -12.98
N ALA A 54 -13.54 13.85 -13.39
CA ALA A 54 -14.22 15.15 -13.49
C ALA A 54 -14.32 15.88 -12.14
N ALA A 55 -14.60 15.16 -11.06
CA ALA A 55 -14.67 15.71 -9.72
C ALA A 55 -13.29 16.13 -9.17
N SER A 56 -12.19 15.54 -9.63
CA SER A 56 -10.83 15.85 -9.14
C SER A 56 -10.39 17.29 -9.45
N PHE A 57 -10.98 17.94 -10.44
CA PHE A 57 -10.73 19.35 -10.74
C PHE A 57 -11.21 20.31 -9.62
N ALA A 58 -12.13 19.85 -8.77
CA ALA A 58 -12.65 20.60 -7.62
C ALA A 58 -11.77 20.44 -6.37
N LEU A 59 -10.74 19.59 -6.39
CA LEU A 59 -9.84 19.43 -5.25
C LEU A 59 -9.12 20.74 -4.91
N PRO A 60 -8.91 21.04 -3.61
CA PRO A 60 -8.13 22.18 -3.17
C PRO A 60 -6.75 22.23 -3.81
N ALA A 61 -6.29 23.43 -4.19
CA ALA A 61 -5.02 23.59 -4.89
C ALA A 61 -3.82 23.12 -4.04
N SER A 62 -3.88 23.32 -2.72
CA SER A 62 -2.89 22.85 -1.76
C SER A 62 -2.75 21.32 -1.77
N LEU A 63 -3.87 20.60 -1.70
CA LEU A 63 -3.87 19.15 -1.75
C LEU A 63 -3.39 18.63 -3.11
N ARG A 64 -3.89 19.20 -4.23
CA ARG A 64 -3.42 18.83 -5.57
C ARG A 64 -1.91 18.99 -5.69
N SER A 65 -1.37 20.13 -5.24
CA SER A 65 0.07 20.38 -5.29
C SER A 65 0.85 19.37 -4.44
N ALA A 66 0.36 19.02 -3.25
CA ALA A 66 1.01 18.07 -2.37
C ALA A 66 1.03 16.65 -2.98
N VAL A 67 -0.10 16.18 -3.53
CA VAL A 67 -0.20 14.86 -4.16
C VAL A 67 0.64 14.78 -5.43
N LEU A 68 0.61 15.81 -6.29
CA LEU A 68 1.43 15.85 -7.50
C LEU A 68 2.92 15.92 -7.17
N ASN A 69 3.32 16.66 -6.13
CA ASN A 69 4.70 16.67 -5.67
C ASN A 69 5.12 15.28 -5.14
N PHE A 70 4.27 14.60 -4.39
CA PHE A 70 4.52 13.21 -3.96
C PHE A 70 4.67 12.28 -5.16
N SER A 71 3.84 12.42 -6.18
CA SER A 71 3.93 11.61 -7.41
C SER A 71 5.24 11.84 -8.16
N ASP A 72 5.72 13.10 -8.24
CA ASP A 72 6.91 13.48 -9.01
C ASP A 72 8.21 13.16 -8.24
N VAL A 73 8.27 13.59 -6.98
CA VAL A 73 9.50 13.57 -6.18
C VAL A 73 9.55 12.39 -5.20
N GLY A 74 8.41 11.76 -4.90
CA GLY A 74 8.29 10.76 -3.82
C GLY A 74 8.37 11.39 -2.42
N SER A 75 8.62 10.55 -1.43
CA SER A 75 8.93 10.96 -0.05
C SER A 75 10.01 10.07 0.55
N ASP A 76 10.63 10.49 1.64
CA ASP A 76 11.67 9.70 2.31
C ASP A 76 11.14 8.39 2.91
N THR A 77 9.86 8.34 3.22
CA THR A 77 9.20 7.12 3.74
C THR A 77 8.58 6.25 2.65
N GLY A 78 8.39 6.79 1.42
CA GLY A 78 7.69 6.13 0.32
C GLY A 78 6.16 6.22 0.44
N ILE A 79 5.64 7.02 1.38
CA ILE A 79 4.19 7.22 1.55
C ILE A 79 3.82 8.69 1.66
N MET A 80 2.53 8.98 1.44
CA MET A 80 1.85 10.22 1.83
C MET A 80 0.51 9.87 2.47
N VAL A 81 0.16 10.56 3.56
CA VAL A 81 -1.13 10.41 4.24
C VAL A 81 -1.92 11.70 4.14
N VAL A 82 -3.17 11.62 3.68
CA VAL A 82 -4.15 12.71 3.77
C VAL A 82 -5.11 12.39 4.92
N ARG A 83 -5.24 13.28 5.87
CA ARG A 83 -6.09 13.14 7.05
C ARG A 83 -7.25 14.12 7.05
N GLY A 84 -8.40 13.66 7.51
CA GLY A 84 -9.57 14.49 7.70
C GLY A 84 -10.61 14.37 6.59
N LEU A 85 -10.57 13.29 5.82
CA LEU A 85 -11.64 12.93 4.89
C LEU A 85 -12.90 12.51 5.66
N TYR A 86 -14.06 12.68 5.04
CA TYR A 86 -15.34 12.33 5.64
C TYR A 86 -15.52 10.82 5.73
N VAL A 87 -15.91 10.33 6.88
CA VAL A 87 -16.31 8.94 7.08
C VAL A 87 -17.83 8.89 7.26
N ASP A 88 -18.47 8.01 6.50
CA ASP A 88 -19.93 7.87 6.51
C ASP A 88 -20.44 7.46 7.90
N ASP A 89 -21.52 8.09 8.38
CA ASP A 89 -22.07 7.88 9.73
C ASP A 89 -22.85 6.55 9.85
N ASP A 90 -23.23 5.96 8.71
CA ASP A 90 -24.09 4.76 8.62
C ASP A 90 -23.31 3.50 8.21
N LEU A 91 -22.02 3.44 8.53
CA LEU A 91 -21.20 2.26 8.26
C LEU A 91 -21.76 1.03 8.96
N ILE A 92 -21.93 -0.06 8.20
CA ILE A 92 -22.25 -1.38 8.77
C ILE A 92 -21.09 -1.89 9.65
N ASP A 93 -21.34 -2.87 10.50
CA ASP A 93 -20.29 -3.58 11.21
C ASP A 93 -19.25 -4.14 10.22
N THR A 94 -17.99 -4.25 10.65
CA THR A 94 -16.91 -4.77 9.82
C THR A 94 -17.23 -6.17 9.30
N PRO A 95 -17.33 -6.40 7.98
CA PRO A 95 -17.65 -7.70 7.42
C PRO A 95 -16.60 -8.76 7.76
N LEU A 96 -17.02 -10.04 7.73
CA LEU A 96 -16.11 -11.18 7.96
C LEU A 96 -15.31 -11.61 6.72
N ASP A 97 -15.61 -11.04 5.56
CA ASP A 97 -14.86 -11.20 4.31
C ASP A 97 -15.06 -9.98 3.39
N ASN A 98 -14.31 -9.93 2.31
CA ASN A 98 -14.28 -8.82 1.36
C ASN A 98 -15.24 -8.96 0.15
N LYS A 99 -16.18 -9.90 0.19
CA LYS A 99 -17.02 -10.20 -0.99
C LYS A 99 -18.12 -9.16 -1.22
N GLY A 100 -18.55 -8.46 -0.19
CA GLY A 100 -19.69 -7.56 -0.24
C GLY A 100 -19.44 -6.25 -0.97
N GLY A 101 -18.18 -5.79 -1.05
CA GLY A 101 -17.82 -4.50 -1.65
C GLY A 101 -18.52 -3.31 -0.98
N PHE A 102 -18.72 -3.37 0.33
CA PHE A 102 -19.49 -2.36 1.07
C PHE A 102 -18.78 -1.01 1.10
N GLY A 103 -17.45 -1.01 1.28
CA GLY A 103 -16.65 0.20 1.30
C GLY A 103 -16.75 1.01 0.02
N ALA A 104 -16.87 0.36 -1.13
CA ALA A 104 -16.99 1.00 -2.44
C ALA A 104 -18.20 1.92 -2.58
N ARG A 105 -19.25 1.73 -1.76
CA ARG A 105 -20.50 2.51 -1.80
C ARG A 105 -20.47 3.76 -0.93
N THR A 106 -19.45 3.92 -0.10
CA THR A 106 -19.29 5.06 0.82
C THR A 106 -18.95 6.36 0.08
N VAL A 107 -19.23 7.50 0.70
CA VAL A 107 -18.74 8.79 0.24
C VAL A 107 -17.21 8.84 0.36
N PHE A 108 -16.66 8.26 1.42
CA PHE A 108 -15.22 8.13 1.63
C PHE A 108 -14.50 7.46 0.44
N ALA A 109 -15.05 6.36 -0.11
CA ALA A 109 -14.47 5.69 -1.28
C ALA A 109 -14.44 6.60 -2.52
N ARG A 110 -15.44 7.46 -2.69
CA ARG A 110 -15.49 8.45 -3.77
C ARG A 110 -14.47 9.57 -3.55
N GLU A 111 -14.27 10.03 -2.32
CA GLU A 111 -13.21 10.99 -1.96
C GLU A 111 -11.82 10.40 -2.26
N MET A 112 -11.60 9.14 -1.86
CA MET A 112 -10.39 8.40 -2.17
C MET A 112 -10.15 8.33 -3.69
N ALA A 113 -11.19 7.98 -4.47
CA ALA A 113 -11.10 7.88 -5.91
C ALA A 113 -10.77 9.22 -6.58
N ILE A 114 -11.36 10.34 -6.13
CA ILE A 114 -11.07 11.68 -6.63
C ILE A 114 -9.60 12.05 -6.44
N ILE A 115 -9.03 11.73 -5.28
CA ILE A 115 -7.62 12.00 -4.98
C ILE A 115 -6.70 11.07 -5.78
N ALA A 116 -7.07 9.78 -5.91
CA ALA A 116 -6.33 8.78 -6.67
C ALA A 116 -6.14 9.18 -8.15
N GLN A 117 -7.09 9.90 -8.76
CA GLN A 117 -6.97 10.39 -10.14
C GLN A 117 -5.75 11.30 -10.37
N LEU A 118 -5.21 11.92 -9.33
CA LEU A 118 -3.98 12.71 -9.41
C LEU A 118 -2.72 11.85 -9.60
N LEU A 119 -2.79 10.58 -9.19
CA LEU A 119 -1.68 9.62 -9.31
C LEU A 119 -1.74 8.80 -10.60
N GLY A 120 -2.91 8.69 -11.23
CA GLY A 120 -3.09 7.94 -12.46
C GLY A 120 -4.44 7.22 -12.54
N THR A 121 -4.53 6.30 -13.50
CA THR A 121 -5.74 5.49 -13.72
C THR A 121 -5.83 4.38 -12.66
N MET A 122 -6.97 4.29 -11.99
CA MET A 122 -7.24 3.18 -11.08
C MET A 122 -7.39 1.88 -11.88
N VAL A 123 -6.87 0.79 -11.33
CA VAL A 123 -6.90 -0.55 -11.93
C VAL A 123 -7.46 -1.58 -10.96
N ALA A 124 -8.06 -2.64 -11.49
CA ALA A 124 -8.50 -3.82 -10.77
C ALA A 124 -7.89 -5.07 -11.40
N TYR A 125 -7.69 -6.10 -10.59
CA TYR A 125 -7.20 -7.40 -11.05
C TYR A 125 -8.24 -8.47 -10.76
N GLU A 126 -8.60 -9.28 -11.78
CA GLU A 126 -9.56 -10.37 -11.60
C GLU A 126 -9.14 -11.36 -10.50
N ALA A 127 -7.83 -11.50 -10.28
CA ALA A 127 -7.24 -12.39 -9.29
C ALA A 127 -7.37 -11.89 -7.84
N GLU A 128 -7.63 -10.60 -7.63
CA GLU A 128 -7.63 -9.97 -6.32
C GLU A 128 -8.95 -9.28 -6.01
N GLY A 129 -9.33 -9.29 -4.73
CA GLY A 129 -10.49 -8.53 -4.23
C GLY A 129 -11.78 -8.77 -5.00
N ASN A 130 -11.96 -9.96 -5.58
CA ASN A 130 -13.10 -10.32 -6.44
C ASN A 130 -13.20 -9.50 -7.75
N GLY A 131 -12.09 -8.93 -8.24
CA GLY A 131 -12.06 -8.05 -9.40
C GLY A 131 -12.63 -6.65 -9.13
N HIS A 132 -12.85 -6.29 -7.89
CA HIS A 132 -13.40 -5.00 -7.49
C HIS A 132 -12.36 -3.88 -7.67
N LEU A 133 -12.78 -2.75 -8.20
CA LEU A 133 -11.94 -1.55 -8.32
C LEU A 133 -11.60 -0.97 -6.95
N ILE A 134 -12.58 -0.97 -6.04
CA ILE A 134 -12.40 -0.61 -4.64
C ILE A 134 -12.73 -1.85 -3.80
N GLN A 135 -11.74 -2.30 -3.05
CA GLN A 135 -11.77 -3.55 -2.31
C GLN A 135 -11.94 -3.29 -0.81
N ASP A 136 -12.72 -4.13 -0.14
CA ASP A 136 -12.80 -4.13 1.30
C ASP A 136 -11.59 -4.84 1.91
N MET A 137 -10.74 -4.07 2.60
CA MET A 137 -9.61 -4.59 3.36
C MET A 137 -10.07 -4.90 4.78
N VAL A 138 -10.62 -6.10 4.97
CA VAL A 138 -11.20 -6.52 6.25
C VAL A 138 -10.55 -7.81 6.76
N PRO A 139 -10.42 -8.00 8.08
CA PRO A 139 -9.89 -9.23 8.64
C PRO A 139 -10.84 -10.40 8.36
N ASN A 140 -10.29 -11.51 7.87
CA ASN A 140 -11.04 -12.74 7.65
C ASN A 140 -10.63 -13.81 8.67
N PRO A 141 -11.54 -14.28 9.54
CA PRO A 141 -11.20 -15.28 10.55
C PRO A 141 -10.62 -16.59 9.99
N LYS A 142 -11.03 -16.97 8.75
CA LYS A 142 -10.53 -18.17 8.08
C LYS A 142 -9.10 -18.01 7.54
N LEU A 143 -8.68 -16.77 7.27
CA LEU A 143 -7.37 -16.43 6.74
C LEU A 143 -6.45 -15.79 7.79
N ALA A 144 -6.85 -15.81 9.06
CA ALA A 144 -6.19 -15.06 10.13
C ALA A 144 -4.67 -15.33 10.24
N THR A 145 -4.20 -16.52 9.87
CA THR A 145 -2.79 -16.94 9.96
C THR A 145 -2.09 -17.07 8.61
N THR A 146 -2.66 -16.51 7.54
CA THR A 146 -2.06 -16.55 6.19
C THR A 146 -1.33 -15.24 5.88
N GLN A 147 -0.32 -15.33 4.99
CA GLN A 147 0.40 -14.16 4.43
C GLN A 147 -0.44 -13.49 3.34
N GLN A 148 -1.61 -12.99 3.73
CA GLN A 148 -2.54 -12.28 2.86
C GLN A 148 -3.04 -11.01 3.56
N SER A 149 -3.52 -10.07 2.78
CA SER A 149 -4.05 -8.79 3.26
C SER A 149 -5.13 -8.93 4.33
N GLN A 150 -5.96 -9.98 4.26
CA GLN A 150 -7.03 -10.30 5.21
C GLN A 150 -6.56 -11.08 6.45
N GLY A 151 -5.29 -11.50 6.52
CA GLY A 151 -4.70 -12.12 7.70
C GLY A 151 -4.59 -11.11 8.83
N SER A 152 -4.73 -11.52 10.10
CA SER A 152 -4.65 -10.60 11.24
C SER A 152 -3.71 -11.07 12.35
N LYS A 153 -3.47 -12.38 12.46
CA LYS A 153 -2.66 -12.99 13.52
C LYS A 153 -1.20 -13.22 13.15
N VAL A 154 -0.81 -12.81 11.96
CA VAL A 154 0.57 -12.84 11.46
C VAL A 154 0.94 -11.43 11.01
N GLU A 155 2.21 -11.10 11.09
CA GLU A 155 2.74 -9.93 10.44
C GLU A 155 2.70 -10.18 8.92
N LEU A 156 2.15 -9.25 8.16
CA LEU A 156 2.25 -9.27 6.71
C LEU A 156 3.67 -8.82 6.34
N GLU A 157 4.41 -9.72 5.74
CA GLU A 157 5.82 -9.56 5.46
C GLU A 157 6.12 -8.45 4.43
N ALA A 158 7.38 -8.03 4.37
CA ALA A 158 7.82 -6.96 3.47
C ALA A 158 7.65 -7.35 2.00
N HIS A 159 6.89 -6.55 1.25
CA HIS A 159 6.70 -6.76 -0.18
C HIS A 159 6.48 -5.44 -0.93
N THR A 160 6.69 -5.46 -2.22
CA THR A 160 6.10 -4.56 -3.19
C THR A 160 4.95 -5.29 -3.88
N GLU A 161 3.83 -4.61 -4.06
CA GLU A 161 2.62 -5.22 -4.63
C GLU A 161 2.91 -5.86 -5.98
N GLN A 162 2.56 -7.15 -6.12
CA GLN A 162 2.72 -7.93 -7.35
C GLN A 162 4.13 -7.90 -7.95
N CYS A 163 5.18 -8.09 -7.15
CA CYS A 163 6.57 -8.01 -7.58
C CYS A 163 6.91 -8.96 -8.76
N PHE A 164 6.14 -10.02 -8.95
CA PHE A 164 6.26 -10.99 -10.05
C PHE A 164 5.69 -10.48 -11.39
N SER A 165 4.93 -9.37 -11.38
CA SER A 165 4.13 -8.92 -12.52
C SER A 165 4.74 -7.71 -13.23
N ALA A 166 4.72 -7.73 -14.56
CA ALA A 166 5.01 -6.54 -15.37
C ALA A 166 3.89 -5.50 -15.31
N PHE A 167 2.71 -5.88 -14.82
CA PHE A 167 1.51 -5.04 -14.70
C PHE A 167 1.22 -4.65 -13.24
N LYS A 168 2.23 -4.71 -12.37
CA LYS A 168 2.09 -4.26 -10.99
C LYS A 168 1.64 -2.79 -10.92
N PRO A 169 0.88 -2.38 -9.89
CA PRO A 169 0.46 -1.00 -9.75
C PRO A 169 1.66 -0.11 -9.34
N ASP A 170 1.67 1.13 -9.83
CA ASP A 170 2.66 2.14 -9.41
C ASP A 170 2.39 2.63 -7.98
N TYR A 171 1.13 2.70 -7.58
CA TYR A 171 0.69 3.12 -6.26
C TYR A 171 -0.30 2.13 -5.65
N VAL A 172 -0.21 1.95 -4.34
CA VAL A 172 -1.24 1.31 -3.52
C VAL A 172 -1.90 2.37 -2.64
N ILE A 173 -3.23 2.39 -2.63
CA ILE A 173 -3.99 3.40 -1.89
C ILE A 173 -4.86 2.69 -0.85
N LEU A 174 -4.69 3.07 0.40
CA LEU A 174 -5.44 2.53 1.54
C LEU A 174 -6.26 3.62 2.20
N GLY A 175 -7.57 3.43 2.24
CA GLY A 175 -8.49 4.31 2.96
C GLY A 175 -8.96 3.66 4.26
N ALA A 176 -8.89 4.38 5.38
CA ALA A 176 -9.30 3.87 6.68
C ALA A 176 -10.71 4.34 7.06
N LEU A 177 -11.70 3.46 6.92
CA LEU A 177 -13.05 3.70 7.44
C LEU A 177 -13.10 3.55 8.97
N ARG A 178 -12.29 2.64 9.52
CA ARG A 178 -12.10 2.40 10.95
C ARG A 178 -10.63 2.27 11.27
N GLY A 179 -10.19 2.89 12.34
CA GLY A 179 -8.84 2.74 12.87
C GLY A 179 -8.76 1.70 13.97
N ASP A 180 -7.64 1.01 14.08
CA ASP A 180 -7.30 0.16 15.22
C ASP A 180 -5.92 0.53 15.74
N PRO A 181 -5.76 0.89 17.04
CA PRO A 181 -4.46 1.30 17.60
C PRO A 181 -3.38 0.22 17.51
N GLY A 182 -3.77 -1.05 17.40
CA GLY A 182 -2.85 -2.18 17.27
C GLY A 182 -2.46 -2.50 15.83
N ALA A 183 -3.15 -1.93 14.83
CA ALA A 183 -2.87 -2.18 13.42
C ALA A 183 -1.94 -1.10 12.86
N LEU A 184 -0.70 -1.49 12.56
CA LEU A 184 0.31 -0.60 11.99
C LEU A 184 0.60 -1.00 10.54
N THR A 185 0.57 -0.04 9.64
CA THR A 185 1.12 -0.18 8.29
C THR A 185 2.60 0.19 8.33
N TYR A 186 3.45 -0.67 7.81
CA TYR A 186 4.89 -0.44 7.71
C TYR A 186 5.26 -0.01 6.31
N ALA A 187 6.22 0.92 6.19
CA ALA A 187 6.80 1.34 4.93
C ALA A 187 8.32 1.51 5.05
N PHE A 188 9.04 1.27 3.96
CA PHE A 188 10.50 1.44 3.91
C PHE A 188 10.94 1.73 2.48
N SER A 189 11.42 2.95 2.24
CA SER A 189 11.76 3.42 0.90
C SER A 189 13.13 2.93 0.42
N GLY A 190 13.33 2.95 -0.89
CA GLY A 190 14.63 2.71 -1.53
C GLY A 190 15.71 3.70 -1.07
N ARG A 191 15.35 4.95 -0.79
CA ARG A 191 16.27 5.95 -0.21
C ARG A 191 16.82 5.49 1.15
N LYS A 192 15.96 4.93 1.99
CA LYS A 192 16.38 4.37 3.28
C LYS A 192 17.23 3.11 3.12
N ILE A 193 16.94 2.26 2.14
CA ILE A 193 17.79 1.10 1.82
C ILE A 193 19.20 1.60 1.49
N THR A 194 19.35 2.54 0.55
CA THR A 194 20.67 3.00 0.12
C THR A 194 21.49 3.60 1.25
N SER A 195 20.86 4.19 2.26
CA SER A 195 21.56 4.74 3.43
C SER A 195 22.10 3.68 4.42
N GLN A 196 21.63 2.44 4.33
CA GLN A 196 21.95 1.35 5.26
C GLN A 196 22.93 0.31 4.70
N PHE A 197 23.30 0.42 3.41
CA PHE A 197 24.14 -0.55 2.73
C PHE A 197 25.42 0.08 2.20
N SER A 198 26.50 -0.70 2.13
CA SER A 198 27.73 -0.28 1.48
C SER A 198 27.55 -0.16 -0.04
N GLU A 199 28.40 0.63 -0.70
CA GLU A 199 28.39 0.77 -2.17
C GLU A 199 28.49 -0.57 -2.89
N ALA A 200 29.30 -1.50 -2.38
CA ALA A 200 29.45 -2.85 -2.94
C ALA A 200 28.15 -3.67 -2.84
N GLU A 201 27.43 -3.58 -1.73
CA GLU A 201 26.13 -4.23 -1.54
C GLU A 201 25.06 -3.58 -2.43
N ILE A 202 25.03 -2.25 -2.52
CA ILE A 202 24.12 -1.52 -3.42
C ILE A 202 24.37 -1.94 -4.87
N ALA A 203 25.64 -2.04 -5.29
CA ALA A 203 25.99 -2.51 -6.63
C ALA A 203 25.48 -3.94 -6.90
N LYS A 204 25.49 -4.82 -5.88
CA LYS A 204 24.91 -6.17 -5.99
C LYS A 204 23.40 -6.12 -6.02
N LEU A 205 22.74 -5.36 -5.15
CA LEU A 205 21.27 -5.20 -5.14
C LEU A 205 20.72 -4.71 -6.49
N ARG A 206 21.56 -4.10 -7.32
CA ARG A 206 21.24 -3.66 -8.68
C ARG A 206 21.49 -4.72 -9.78
N GLN A 207 21.98 -5.89 -9.43
CA GLN A 207 22.15 -6.99 -10.38
C GLN A 207 20.92 -7.91 -10.39
N PRO A 208 20.62 -8.60 -11.49
CA PRO A 208 19.49 -9.53 -11.57
C PRO A 208 19.84 -10.85 -10.87
N LEU A 209 19.80 -10.87 -9.56
CA LEU A 209 20.22 -11.99 -8.70
C LEU A 209 19.08 -12.59 -7.88
N TRP A 210 17.85 -12.16 -8.07
CA TRP A 210 16.69 -12.68 -7.31
C TRP A 210 15.57 -13.10 -8.26
N ALA A 211 14.93 -14.19 -7.87
CA ALA A 211 13.76 -14.72 -8.56
C ALA A 211 12.59 -14.82 -7.58
N THR A 212 11.36 -14.71 -8.08
CA THR A 212 10.15 -14.76 -7.27
C THR A 212 9.15 -15.75 -7.81
N MET A 213 8.38 -16.34 -6.93
CA MET A 213 7.20 -17.12 -7.27
C MET A 213 6.03 -16.18 -7.60
N ILE A 214 4.95 -16.74 -8.13
CA ILE A 214 3.70 -16.04 -8.37
C ILE A 214 2.81 -16.23 -7.15
N ASP A 215 2.18 -15.16 -6.68
CA ASP A 215 1.19 -15.22 -5.60
C ASP A 215 0.06 -16.21 -5.94
N ASP A 216 -0.40 -16.96 -4.94
CA ASP A 216 -1.39 -18.02 -5.09
C ASP A 216 -2.70 -17.53 -5.70
N SER A 217 -3.11 -16.29 -5.44
CA SER A 217 -4.33 -15.70 -5.99
C SER A 217 -4.27 -15.51 -7.50
N PHE A 218 -3.08 -15.26 -8.06
CA PHE A 218 -2.86 -15.06 -9.49
C PHE A 218 -2.65 -16.35 -10.28
N ARG A 219 -2.27 -17.46 -9.64
CA ARG A 219 -1.95 -18.72 -10.32
C ARG A 219 -3.05 -19.21 -11.28
N PRO A 220 -4.36 -19.14 -10.95
CA PRO A 220 -5.42 -19.57 -11.86
C PRO A 220 -5.52 -18.74 -13.15
N TYR A 221 -4.98 -17.52 -13.16
CA TYR A 221 -5.11 -16.54 -14.26
C TYR A 221 -3.86 -16.43 -15.13
N ILE A 222 -2.77 -17.09 -14.75
CA ILE A 222 -1.47 -16.95 -15.41
C ILE A 222 -1.04 -18.27 -16.07
N PRO A 223 -0.63 -18.27 -17.35
CA PRO A 223 0.00 -19.42 -17.96
C PRO A 223 1.28 -19.82 -17.20
N ASN A 224 1.49 -21.12 -16.96
CA ASN A 224 2.62 -21.65 -16.21
C ASN A 224 2.76 -21.05 -14.80
N PRO A 225 1.78 -21.25 -13.92
CA PRO A 225 1.74 -20.62 -12.59
C PRO A 225 2.90 -21.03 -11.67
N GLU A 226 3.52 -22.19 -11.92
CA GLU A 226 4.68 -22.67 -11.18
C GLU A 226 6.02 -22.12 -11.71
N ALA A 227 5.99 -21.33 -12.78
CA ALA A 227 7.21 -20.78 -13.33
C ALA A 227 7.73 -19.62 -12.45
N VAL A 228 8.98 -19.74 -12.06
CA VAL A 228 9.72 -18.67 -11.36
C VAL A 228 9.87 -17.48 -12.31
N ARG A 229 9.69 -16.29 -11.78
CA ARG A 229 9.86 -15.01 -12.48
C ARG A 229 11.21 -14.40 -12.15
N GLY A 230 11.81 -13.75 -13.10
CA GLY A 230 13.14 -13.12 -12.96
C GLY A 230 14.22 -13.79 -13.81
N PRO A 231 15.52 -13.65 -13.46
CA PRO A 231 15.97 -12.92 -12.26
C PRO A 231 15.79 -11.41 -12.39
N TYR A 232 15.51 -10.76 -11.26
CA TYR A 232 15.32 -9.32 -11.11
C TYR A 232 16.37 -8.72 -10.18
N PRO A 233 16.68 -7.41 -10.29
CA PRO A 233 17.36 -6.67 -9.24
C PRO A 233 16.37 -6.26 -8.14
N ILE A 234 16.83 -6.16 -6.89
CA ILE A 234 16.04 -5.55 -5.79
C ILE A 234 16.00 -4.03 -5.95
N LEU A 235 17.10 -3.41 -6.38
CA LEU A 235 17.17 -1.98 -6.64
C LEU A 235 17.37 -1.70 -8.12
N SER A 236 16.67 -0.70 -8.67
CA SER A 236 16.81 -0.25 -10.06
C SER A 236 16.61 1.26 -10.17
N GLY A 237 16.65 1.83 -11.37
CA GLY A 237 16.39 3.25 -11.59
C GLY A 237 17.48 4.19 -11.06
N PRO A 238 17.17 5.42 -10.62
CA PRO A 238 18.13 6.40 -10.11
C PRO A 238 18.96 5.89 -8.93
N ILE A 239 20.15 6.46 -8.72
CA ILE A 239 21.04 6.03 -7.63
C ILE A 239 20.51 6.53 -6.29
N ASP A 240 20.11 7.78 -6.23
CA ASP A 240 19.71 8.46 -5.00
C ASP A 240 18.21 8.25 -4.65
N ASP A 241 17.43 7.76 -5.62
CA ASP A 241 16.00 7.49 -5.47
C ASP A 241 15.61 6.19 -6.20
N PRO A 242 16.12 5.03 -5.75
CA PRO A 242 15.94 3.78 -6.46
C PRO A 242 14.53 3.22 -6.35
N TYR A 243 14.11 2.56 -7.42
CA TYR A 243 12.96 1.65 -7.39
C TYR A 243 13.32 0.39 -6.63
N VAL A 244 12.35 -0.15 -5.91
CA VAL A 244 12.44 -1.36 -5.10
C VAL A 244 11.56 -2.44 -5.68
N LEU A 245 12.07 -3.67 -5.74
CA LEU A 245 11.31 -4.86 -6.09
C LEU A 245 11.67 -5.96 -5.11
N ILE A 246 10.74 -6.32 -4.24
CA ILE A 246 10.97 -7.34 -3.21
C ILE A 246 9.66 -8.02 -2.82
N ASP A 247 9.78 -9.28 -2.42
CA ASP A 247 8.75 -10.02 -1.72
C ASP A 247 9.47 -10.99 -0.75
N GLN A 248 9.27 -10.79 0.52
CA GLN A 248 9.99 -11.56 1.55
C GLN A 248 9.56 -13.01 1.58
N ASP A 249 8.30 -13.31 1.28
CA ASP A 249 7.73 -14.67 1.29
C ASP A 249 8.06 -15.44 0.00
N LEU A 250 7.93 -14.77 -1.14
CA LEU A 250 7.99 -15.42 -2.46
C LEU A 250 9.35 -15.30 -3.18
N MET A 251 10.20 -14.37 -2.77
CA MET A 251 11.46 -14.09 -3.45
C MET A 251 12.62 -14.87 -2.85
N HIS A 252 13.55 -15.30 -3.70
CA HIS A 252 14.79 -15.96 -3.27
C HIS A 252 15.98 -15.54 -4.13
N GLY A 253 17.17 -15.57 -3.52
CA GLY A 253 18.43 -15.36 -4.22
C GLY A 253 18.79 -16.56 -5.09
N ILE A 254 19.26 -16.32 -6.33
CA ILE A 254 19.72 -17.41 -7.23
C ILE A 254 21.11 -17.94 -6.85
N THR A 255 21.79 -17.29 -5.90
CA THR A 255 23.04 -17.76 -5.27
C THR A 255 22.93 -17.63 -3.76
N ALA A 256 23.78 -18.35 -3.01
CA ALA A 256 23.82 -18.26 -1.54
C ALA A 256 24.09 -16.81 -1.07
N GLU A 257 25.02 -16.13 -1.73
CA GLU A 257 25.35 -14.73 -1.41
C GLU A 257 24.18 -13.77 -1.69
N ALA A 258 23.42 -13.97 -2.78
CA ALA A 258 22.22 -13.19 -3.05
C ALA A 258 21.13 -13.46 -2.01
N GLN A 259 20.99 -14.70 -1.55
CA GLN A 259 20.06 -15.06 -0.49
C GLN A 259 20.43 -14.40 0.85
N GLU A 260 21.71 -14.38 1.23
CA GLU A 260 22.20 -13.70 2.42
C GLU A 260 21.92 -12.19 2.35
N LEU A 261 22.11 -11.59 1.18
CA LEU A 261 21.86 -10.16 0.98
C LEU A 261 20.36 -9.84 1.07
N LEU A 262 19.48 -10.69 0.54
CA LEU A 262 18.03 -10.57 0.71
C LEU A 262 17.63 -10.59 2.20
N GLN A 263 18.16 -11.55 2.94
CA GLN A 263 17.92 -11.66 4.38
C GLN A 263 18.41 -10.41 5.14
N LYS A 264 19.53 -9.83 4.70
CA LYS A 264 20.02 -8.56 5.25
C LYS A 264 19.06 -7.41 4.94
N VAL A 265 18.49 -7.32 3.73
CA VAL A 265 17.48 -6.30 3.38
C VAL A 265 16.26 -6.43 4.28
N VAL A 266 15.75 -7.63 4.47
CA VAL A 266 14.60 -7.90 5.36
C VAL A 266 14.92 -7.50 6.81
N LYS A 267 16.11 -7.85 7.31
CA LYS A 267 16.54 -7.45 8.66
C LYS A 267 16.57 -5.94 8.81
N VAL A 268 17.18 -5.23 7.86
CA VAL A 268 17.25 -3.76 7.87
C VAL A 268 15.87 -3.14 7.80
N TYR A 269 14.96 -3.70 6.98
CA TYR A 269 13.56 -3.29 6.97
C TYR A 269 12.92 -3.39 8.36
N ILE A 270 13.03 -4.53 9.03
CA ILE A 270 12.43 -4.75 10.36
C ILE A 270 12.99 -3.75 11.38
N GLU A 271 14.29 -3.45 11.33
CA GLU A 271 14.96 -2.56 12.27
C GLU A 271 14.67 -1.07 12.03
N HIS A 272 14.36 -0.65 10.77
CA HIS A 272 14.35 0.76 10.39
C HIS A 272 13.06 1.21 9.67
N ARG A 273 12.07 0.32 9.50
CA ARG A 273 10.79 0.64 8.86
C ARG A 273 10.02 1.71 9.63
N ASP A 274 9.32 2.57 8.90
CA ASP A 274 8.37 3.49 9.49
C ASP A 274 7.06 2.75 9.80
N ALA A 275 6.43 3.12 10.90
CA ALA A 275 5.17 2.55 11.35
C ALA A 275 4.08 3.63 11.38
N HIS A 276 2.97 3.35 10.71
CA HIS A 276 1.86 4.29 10.57
C HIS A 276 0.58 3.65 11.11
N ASN A 277 -0.04 4.30 12.09
CA ASN A 277 -1.35 3.93 12.58
C ASN A 277 -2.41 4.77 11.87
N LEU A 278 -3.15 4.18 10.96
CA LEU A 278 -4.21 4.86 10.22
C LEU A 278 -5.43 5.03 11.12
N GLN A 279 -5.98 6.24 11.10
CA GLN A 279 -7.19 6.61 11.81
C GLN A 279 -8.36 6.70 10.83
N ALA A 280 -9.60 6.61 11.32
CA ALA A 280 -10.77 6.83 10.48
C ALA A 280 -10.67 8.19 9.78
N GLY A 281 -10.89 8.21 8.45
CA GLY A 281 -10.72 9.40 7.61
C GLY A 281 -9.30 9.64 7.09
N ASP A 282 -8.36 8.71 7.34
CA ASP A 282 -7.03 8.74 6.72
C ASP A 282 -7.03 8.02 5.37
N LEU A 283 -6.35 8.63 4.40
CA LEU A 283 -5.99 8.06 3.12
C LEU A 283 -4.48 7.97 3.02
N LEU A 284 -3.93 6.77 2.97
CA LEU A 284 -2.53 6.52 2.73
C LEU A 284 -2.31 6.19 1.26
N MET A 285 -1.39 6.89 0.63
CA MET A 285 -0.86 6.60 -0.71
C MET A 285 0.56 6.08 -0.55
N LEU A 286 0.84 4.89 -1.07
CA LEU A 286 2.14 4.24 -1.05
C LEU A 286 2.70 4.18 -2.46
N ASP A 287 3.91 4.67 -2.64
CA ASP A 287 4.66 4.54 -3.89
C ASP A 287 5.25 3.13 -4.00
N ASN A 288 4.53 2.27 -4.71
CA ASN A 288 4.89 0.85 -4.87
C ASN A 288 6.13 0.62 -5.75
N LEU A 289 6.56 1.65 -6.46
CA LEU A 289 7.83 1.61 -7.20
C LEU A 289 9.03 1.91 -6.29
N ARG A 290 8.85 2.76 -5.27
CA ARG A 290 9.94 3.28 -4.44
C ARG A 290 9.99 2.72 -3.03
N ALA A 291 8.94 2.01 -2.57
CA ALA A 291 8.90 1.50 -1.20
C ALA A 291 8.34 0.08 -1.11
N MET A 292 8.92 -0.70 -0.22
CA MET A 292 8.31 -1.92 0.28
C MET A 292 7.44 -1.61 1.48
N HIS A 293 6.44 -2.45 1.72
CA HIS A 293 5.49 -2.29 2.81
C HIS A 293 5.11 -3.60 3.46
N GLY A 294 4.39 -3.51 4.57
CA GLY A 294 3.88 -4.63 5.32
C GLY A 294 2.91 -4.15 6.39
N ARG A 295 2.50 -5.02 7.29
CA ARG A 295 1.55 -4.68 8.34
C ARG A 295 1.81 -5.50 9.60
N SER A 296 1.62 -4.89 10.79
CA SER A 296 1.67 -5.61 12.07
C SER A 296 0.56 -6.67 12.16
N MET A 297 0.75 -7.68 13.01
CA MET A 297 -0.37 -8.44 13.52
C MET A 297 -1.28 -7.53 14.37
N TYR A 298 -2.57 -7.85 14.42
CA TYR A 298 -3.55 -7.13 15.25
C TYR A 298 -4.72 -8.04 15.64
N SER A 299 -5.52 -7.59 16.62
CA SER A 299 -6.71 -8.30 17.07
C SER A 299 -7.96 -7.61 16.54
N PRO A 300 -8.63 -8.18 15.51
CA PRO A 300 -9.80 -7.55 14.92
C PRO A 300 -10.98 -7.52 15.90
N ARG A 301 -11.76 -6.41 15.89
CA ARG A 301 -12.91 -6.21 16.74
C ARG A 301 -14.24 -6.49 16.05
N PHE A 302 -14.30 -6.34 14.73
CA PHE A 302 -15.51 -6.49 13.89
C PHE A 302 -16.67 -5.54 14.27
N ASP A 303 -16.35 -4.37 14.80
CA ASP A 303 -17.27 -3.28 15.15
C ASP A 303 -17.66 -2.42 13.95
#